data_7a2285ed109406eb730e9ef15b23b4f5
#
_entry.id   7a2285ed109406eb730e9ef15b23b4f5
#
_cell.length_a   1.000
_cell.length_b   1.000
_cell.length_c   1.000
_cell.angle_alpha   90.00
_cell.angle_beta   90.00
_cell.angle_gamma   90.00
#
_symmetry.space_group_name_H-M   'P 1'
#
loop_
_entity.id
_entity.type
_entity.pdbx_description
1 polymer ?
#
loop_
_entity_poly.entity_id
_entity_poly.type
_entity_poly.pdbx_seq_one_letter_code
_entity_poly.pdbx_strand_id
1 'polypeptide(L)'
;MNISEYALYCLAVVIMIATPGSVMLLVASAGLKGGYKHALQTIFGTNFASLVLITLSIFSLKGLLVINENWLNGIKLLGCLYIAWLGIQIFREVWQGQSPTSSQGLPPVQGGFRTGFLVGISNPKDIIFFAAFFPQFIGITPNLDSSLVILTISWIVLDFLTLSLVYLGFQRFAKSRLYPYLLGLCGLILLVVAVYGILSVLI
;
A
#
# COMPACT_ATOMS: atom_id res chain seq x y z
N MET A 1 12.80 -20.51 14.41
CA MET A 1 12.29 -19.23 13.87
C MET A 1 13.20 -18.12 14.33
N ASN A 2 13.70 -17.30 13.42
CA ASN A 2 14.48 -16.12 13.76
C ASN A 2 13.51 -14.99 14.18
N ILE A 3 13.38 -14.81 15.49
CA ILE A 3 12.42 -13.86 16.08
C ILE A 3 12.75 -12.42 15.70
N SER A 4 14.05 -12.08 15.61
CA SER A 4 14.49 -10.71 15.27
C SER A 4 14.12 -10.34 13.83
N GLU A 5 14.35 -11.22 12.87
CA GLU A 5 13.96 -11.02 11.47
C GLU A 5 12.44 -10.97 11.30
N TYR A 6 11.71 -11.84 12.01
CA TYR A 6 10.26 -11.82 12.00
C TYR A 6 9.69 -10.51 12.57
N ALA A 7 10.24 -10.02 13.68
CA ALA A 7 9.84 -8.73 14.27
C ALA A 7 10.13 -7.57 13.31
N LEU A 8 11.29 -7.60 12.64
CA LEU A 8 11.65 -6.61 11.61
C LEU A 8 10.66 -6.63 10.43
N TYR A 9 10.27 -7.83 9.97
CA TYR A 9 9.24 -7.97 8.94
C TYR A 9 7.91 -7.35 9.39
N CYS A 10 7.41 -7.70 10.57
CA CYS A 10 6.15 -7.15 11.09
C CYS A 10 6.19 -5.62 11.19
N LEU A 11 7.29 -5.07 11.70
CA LEU A 11 7.49 -3.64 11.81
C LEU A 11 7.50 -2.97 10.43
N ALA A 12 8.24 -3.54 9.47
CA ALA A 12 8.32 -3.02 8.11
C ALA A 12 6.94 -3.06 7.40
N VAL A 13 6.18 -4.14 7.58
CA VAL A 13 4.81 -4.26 7.05
C VAL A 13 3.89 -3.17 7.62
N VAL A 14 3.90 -2.99 8.95
CA VAL A 14 3.07 -1.96 9.60
C VAL A 14 3.45 -0.55 9.12
N ILE A 15 4.74 -0.23 9.05
CA ILE A 15 5.21 1.06 8.55
C ILE A 15 4.80 1.25 7.10
N MET A 16 4.97 0.22 6.28
CA MET A 16 4.61 0.26 4.86
C MET A 16 3.11 0.51 4.67
N ILE A 17 2.24 -0.21 5.38
CA ILE A 17 0.79 -0.06 5.28
C ILE A 17 0.33 1.29 5.85
N ALA A 18 0.87 1.70 7.00
CA ALA A 18 0.54 2.96 7.66
C ALA A 18 1.06 4.19 6.91
N THR A 19 2.07 4.03 6.04
CA THR A 19 2.55 5.11 5.19
C THR A 19 1.44 5.49 4.19
N PRO A 20 1.06 6.78 4.13
CA PRO A 20 0.01 7.23 3.24
C PRO A 20 0.27 6.85 1.78
N GLY A 21 -0.77 6.30 1.14
CA GLY A 21 -0.74 5.85 -0.24
C GLY A 21 -2.15 5.63 -0.77
N SER A 22 -2.25 5.19 -2.04
CA SER A 22 -3.53 5.00 -2.73
C SER A 22 -4.50 4.08 -1.99
N VAL A 23 -4.01 2.99 -1.41
CA VAL A 23 -4.81 2.03 -0.64
C VAL A 23 -5.36 2.65 0.63
N MET A 24 -4.50 3.31 1.42
CA MET A 24 -4.92 3.96 2.66
C MET A 24 -5.99 5.04 2.42
N LEU A 25 -5.77 5.91 1.42
CA LEU A 25 -6.71 6.97 1.05
C LEU A 25 -8.03 6.40 0.53
N LEU A 26 -7.98 5.32 -0.25
CA LEU A 26 -9.16 4.61 -0.73
C LEU A 26 -9.99 4.05 0.42
N VAL A 27 -9.36 3.35 1.37
CA VAL A 27 -10.04 2.76 2.54
C VAL A 27 -10.64 3.86 3.41
N ALA A 28 -9.89 4.94 3.67
CA ALA A 28 -10.38 6.08 4.43
C ALA A 28 -11.61 6.73 3.75
N SER A 29 -11.54 7.00 2.44
CA SER A 29 -12.64 7.61 1.68
C SER A 29 -13.87 6.70 1.59
N ALA A 30 -13.67 5.40 1.37
CA ALA A 30 -14.74 4.40 1.36
C ALA A 30 -15.49 4.36 2.71
N GLY A 31 -14.72 4.40 3.79
CA GLY A 31 -15.28 4.40 5.13
C GLY A 31 -16.01 5.67 5.50
N LEU A 32 -15.53 6.83 5.06
CA LEU A 32 -16.23 8.12 5.29
C LEU A 32 -17.58 8.16 4.56
N LYS A 33 -17.72 7.54 3.40
CA LYS A 33 -18.94 7.53 2.59
C LYS A 33 -19.92 6.43 2.98
N GLY A 34 -19.42 5.22 3.22
CA GLY A 34 -20.23 4.01 3.42
C GLY A 34 -20.07 3.34 4.78
N GLY A 35 -19.36 3.99 5.72
CA GLY A 35 -19.10 3.45 7.06
C GLY A 35 -18.10 2.29 7.05
N TYR A 36 -17.92 1.70 8.24
CA TYR A 36 -16.91 0.65 8.45
C TYR A 36 -17.11 -0.59 7.56
N LYS A 37 -18.35 -0.97 7.29
CA LYS A 37 -18.65 -2.11 6.41
C LYS A 37 -18.08 -1.90 4.99
N HIS A 38 -18.20 -0.68 4.48
CA HIS A 38 -17.69 -0.35 3.15
C HIS A 38 -16.16 -0.25 3.13
N ALA A 39 -15.56 0.29 4.20
CA ALA A 39 -14.12 0.25 4.41
C ALA A 39 -13.62 -1.20 4.44
N LEU A 40 -14.26 -2.09 5.20
CA LEU A 40 -13.91 -3.51 5.24
C LEU A 40 -13.98 -4.19 3.87
N GLN A 41 -15.02 -3.96 3.09
CA GLN A 41 -15.12 -4.52 1.73
C GLN A 41 -13.95 -4.06 0.85
N THR A 42 -13.51 -2.81 1.03
CA THR A 42 -12.35 -2.26 0.33
C THR A 42 -11.07 -2.92 0.80
N ILE A 43 -10.89 -3.10 2.12
CA ILE A 43 -9.74 -3.81 2.72
C ILE A 43 -9.68 -5.26 2.23
N PHE A 44 -10.81 -5.96 2.15
CA PHE A 44 -10.85 -7.30 1.56
C PHE A 44 -10.36 -7.31 0.11
N GLY A 45 -10.75 -6.32 -0.68
CA GLY A 45 -10.29 -6.18 -2.06
C GLY A 45 -8.78 -5.93 -2.15
N THR A 46 -8.24 -5.00 -1.37
CA THR A 46 -6.80 -4.70 -1.36
C THR A 46 -5.98 -5.87 -0.83
N ASN A 47 -6.45 -6.55 0.21
CA ASN A 47 -5.78 -7.71 0.76
C ASN A 47 -5.75 -8.88 -0.26
N PHE A 48 -6.85 -9.10 -0.98
CA PHE A 48 -6.87 -10.12 -2.04
C PHE A 48 -5.88 -9.79 -3.17
N ALA A 49 -5.73 -8.51 -3.54
CA ALA A 49 -4.69 -8.08 -4.48
C ALA A 49 -3.28 -8.38 -3.95
N SER A 50 -3.03 -8.10 -2.67
CA SER A 50 -1.76 -8.43 -2.02
C SER A 50 -1.47 -9.93 -2.05
N LEU A 51 -2.47 -10.79 -1.83
CA LEU A 51 -2.30 -12.24 -1.94
C LEU A 51 -1.92 -12.70 -3.34
N VAL A 52 -2.45 -12.05 -4.39
CA VAL A 52 -2.02 -12.31 -5.77
C VAL A 52 -0.56 -11.92 -5.96
N LEU A 53 -0.14 -10.74 -5.46
CA LEU A 53 1.25 -10.28 -5.54
C LEU A 53 2.20 -11.19 -4.74
N ILE A 54 1.81 -11.65 -3.56
CA ILE A 54 2.56 -12.64 -2.76
C ILE A 54 2.72 -13.94 -3.56
N THR A 55 1.65 -14.42 -4.18
CA THR A 55 1.68 -15.65 -5.00
C THR A 55 2.65 -15.52 -6.17
N LEU A 56 2.63 -14.39 -6.87
CA LEU A 56 3.59 -14.11 -7.95
C LEU A 56 5.03 -14.05 -7.44
N SER A 57 5.24 -13.43 -6.27
CA SER A 57 6.56 -13.40 -5.60
C SER A 57 7.05 -14.81 -5.26
N ILE A 58 6.18 -15.66 -4.69
CA ILE A 58 6.51 -17.05 -4.37
C ILE A 58 6.87 -17.86 -5.64
N PHE A 59 6.13 -17.70 -6.72
CA PHE A 59 6.45 -18.37 -7.98
C PHE A 59 7.78 -17.92 -8.56
N SER A 60 8.11 -16.64 -8.47
CA SER A 60 9.42 -16.12 -8.85
C SER A 60 10.54 -16.72 -7.99
N LEU A 61 10.33 -16.77 -6.67
CA LEU A 61 11.30 -17.34 -5.72
C LEU A 61 11.55 -18.84 -5.93
N LYS A 62 10.51 -19.60 -6.30
CA LYS A 62 10.64 -21.03 -6.63
C LYS A 62 11.16 -21.28 -8.04
N GLY A 63 11.56 -20.26 -8.78
CA GLY A 63 12.07 -20.38 -10.15
C GLY A 63 11.02 -20.79 -11.19
N LEU A 64 9.74 -20.75 -10.83
CA LEU A 64 8.62 -21.10 -11.73
C LEU A 64 8.27 -19.94 -12.67
N LEU A 65 8.64 -18.72 -12.31
CA LEU A 65 8.50 -17.53 -13.13
C LEU A 65 9.87 -16.86 -13.27
N VAL A 66 10.39 -16.83 -14.48
CA VAL A 66 11.58 -16.03 -14.80
C VAL A 66 11.08 -14.63 -15.16
N ILE A 67 11.12 -13.72 -14.21
CA ILE A 67 10.81 -12.31 -14.50
C ILE A 67 12.10 -11.67 -15.04
N ASN A 68 12.08 -11.26 -16.29
CA ASN A 68 13.18 -10.52 -16.91
C ASN A 68 13.33 -9.17 -16.17
N GLU A 69 14.57 -8.82 -15.81
CA GLU A 69 14.89 -7.56 -15.09
C GLU A 69 14.34 -6.31 -15.79
N ASN A 70 14.34 -6.28 -17.12
CA ASN A 70 13.81 -5.17 -17.90
C ASN A 70 12.29 -4.99 -17.67
N TRP A 71 11.54 -6.09 -17.60
CA TRP A 71 10.10 -6.05 -17.26
C TRP A 71 9.87 -5.56 -15.83
N LEU A 72 10.70 -6.05 -14.89
CA LEU A 72 10.61 -5.62 -13.49
C LEU A 72 10.90 -4.12 -13.35
N ASN A 73 11.93 -3.63 -14.03
CA ASN A 73 12.30 -2.22 -14.04
C ASN A 73 11.22 -1.36 -14.72
N GLY A 74 10.61 -1.84 -15.79
CA GLY A 74 9.46 -1.19 -16.44
C GLY A 74 8.26 -1.05 -15.49
N ILE A 75 7.90 -2.12 -14.78
CA ILE A 75 6.83 -2.12 -13.78
C ILE A 75 7.16 -1.17 -12.62
N LYS A 76 8.39 -1.20 -12.11
CA LYS A 76 8.85 -0.27 -11.07
C LYS A 76 8.74 1.18 -11.52
N LEU A 77 9.17 1.50 -12.74
CA LEU A 77 9.12 2.86 -13.28
C LEU A 77 7.68 3.36 -13.41
N LEU A 78 6.80 2.57 -14.02
CA LEU A 78 5.37 2.90 -14.11
C LEU A 78 4.75 3.10 -12.72
N GLY A 79 5.13 2.25 -11.77
CA GLY A 79 4.72 2.36 -10.39
C GLY A 79 5.15 3.67 -9.74
N CYS A 80 6.41 4.05 -9.90
CA CYS A 80 6.94 5.30 -9.36
C CYS A 80 6.28 6.53 -10.01
N LEU A 81 6.03 6.50 -11.32
CA LEU A 81 5.30 7.57 -12.00
C LEU A 81 3.86 7.71 -11.47
N TYR A 82 3.19 6.59 -11.18
CA TYR A 82 1.85 6.61 -10.59
C TYR A 82 1.87 7.18 -9.16
N ILE A 83 2.86 6.81 -8.33
CA ILE A 83 3.05 7.40 -6.99
C ILE A 83 3.31 8.91 -7.09
N ALA A 84 4.16 9.34 -8.03
CA ALA A 84 4.42 10.76 -8.25
C ALA A 84 3.15 11.51 -8.61
N TRP A 85 2.35 10.96 -9.52
CA TRP A 85 1.07 11.54 -9.91
C TRP A 85 0.10 11.67 -8.73
N LEU A 86 -0.02 10.64 -7.88
CA LEU A 86 -0.82 10.69 -6.65
C LEU A 86 -0.31 11.76 -5.68
N GLY A 87 1.00 11.83 -5.48
CA GLY A 87 1.60 12.85 -4.62
C GLY A 87 1.28 14.27 -5.10
N ILE A 88 1.37 14.51 -6.41
CA ILE A 88 1.01 15.81 -7.03
C ILE A 88 -0.48 16.11 -6.84
N GLN A 89 -1.36 15.12 -7.00
CA GLN A 89 -2.80 15.31 -6.77
C GLN A 89 -3.09 15.75 -5.34
N ILE A 90 -2.51 15.07 -4.36
CA ILE A 90 -2.67 15.42 -2.94
C ILE A 90 -2.18 16.85 -2.68
N PHE A 91 -1.04 17.24 -3.25
CA PHE A 91 -0.56 18.63 -3.13
C PHE A 91 -1.52 19.65 -3.72
N ARG A 92 -2.09 19.37 -4.88
CA ARG A 92 -3.07 20.26 -5.53
C ARG A 92 -4.32 20.43 -4.66
N GLU A 93 -4.82 19.34 -4.06
CA GLU A 93 -5.98 19.39 -3.15
C GLU A 93 -5.71 20.26 -1.93
N VAL A 94 -4.55 20.08 -1.30
CA VAL A 94 -4.13 20.89 -0.13
C VAL A 94 -4.00 22.38 -0.51
N TRP A 95 -3.40 22.66 -1.66
CA TRP A 95 -3.20 24.05 -2.12
C TRP A 95 -4.50 24.75 -2.50
N GLN A 96 -5.47 24.01 -3.05
CA GLN A 96 -6.78 24.56 -3.41
C GLN A 96 -7.70 24.74 -2.19
N GLY A 97 -7.25 24.40 -0.98
CA GLY A 97 -8.02 24.54 0.26
C GLY A 97 -9.28 23.68 0.28
N GLN A 98 -9.34 22.65 -0.55
CA GLN A 98 -10.49 21.77 -0.62
C GLN A 98 -10.53 20.89 0.63
N SER A 99 -11.51 21.16 1.50
CA SER A 99 -11.79 20.26 2.61
C SER A 99 -12.34 18.93 2.08
N PRO A 100 -11.99 17.79 2.69
CA PRO A 100 -12.46 16.46 2.24
C PRO A 100 -13.99 16.29 2.27
N THR A 101 -14.69 17.26 2.85
CA THR A 101 -16.16 17.32 2.87
C THR A 101 -16.76 18.00 1.64
N SER A 102 -15.96 18.70 0.82
CA SER A 102 -16.42 19.24 -0.46
C SER A 102 -16.25 18.19 -1.55
N SER A 103 -17.35 17.56 -1.88
CA SER A 103 -17.52 16.44 -2.82
C SER A 103 -17.22 16.74 -4.29
N GLN A 104 -16.28 17.65 -4.61
CA GLN A 104 -16.05 18.11 -5.99
C GLN A 104 -14.63 17.85 -6.55
N GLY A 105 -13.71 17.19 -5.84
CA GLY A 105 -12.31 17.11 -6.26
C GLY A 105 -11.77 15.73 -6.66
N LEU A 106 -12.32 14.64 -6.10
CA LEU A 106 -12.04 13.29 -6.58
C LEU A 106 -13.32 12.75 -7.22
N PRO A 107 -13.27 12.10 -8.39
CA PRO A 107 -14.42 11.33 -8.84
C PRO A 107 -14.80 10.42 -7.65
N PRO A 108 -16.10 10.23 -7.36
CA PRO A 108 -16.53 9.48 -6.20
C PRO A 108 -15.97 8.06 -6.32
N VAL A 109 -14.77 7.85 -5.78
CA VAL A 109 -14.17 6.52 -5.75
C VAL A 109 -15.07 5.74 -4.81
N GLN A 110 -16.03 5.07 -5.41
CA GLN A 110 -16.85 4.11 -4.71
C GLN A 110 -15.87 3.04 -4.25
N GLY A 111 -15.60 2.98 -2.95
CA GLY A 111 -14.85 1.88 -2.35
C GLY A 111 -15.53 0.54 -2.70
N GLY A 112 -15.21 -0.48 -1.98
CA GLY A 112 -15.74 -1.82 -2.17
C GLY A 112 -14.68 -2.76 -2.73
N PHE A 113 -15.01 -4.04 -2.78
CA PHE A 113 -14.06 -5.09 -3.12
C PHE A 113 -13.36 -4.88 -4.47
N ARG A 114 -14.13 -4.62 -5.53
CA ARG A 114 -13.56 -4.45 -6.89
C ARG A 114 -12.58 -3.29 -6.96
N THR A 115 -12.98 -2.14 -6.43
CA THR A 115 -12.11 -0.96 -6.44
C THR A 115 -10.88 -1.18 -5.57
N GLY A 116 -11.06 -1.80 -4.39
CA GLY A 116 -9.95 -2.20 -3.52
C GLY A 116 -8.96 -3.13 -4.22
N PHE A 117 -9.46 -4.15 -4.91
CA PHE A 117 -8.63 -5.07 -5.67
C PHE A 117 -7.85 -4.38 -6.79
N LEU A 118 -8.52 -3.59 -7.62
CA LEU A 118 -7.87 -2.90 -8.74
C LEU A 118 -6.81 -1.90 -8.27
N VAL A 119 -7.11 -1.13 -7.22
CA VAL A 119 -6.14 -0.19 -6.65
C VAL A 119 -4.99 -0.93 -5.98
N GLY A 120 -5.25 -2.03 -5.26
CA GLY A 120 -4.22 -2.83 -4.60
C GLY A 120 -3.28 -3.50 -5.60
N ILE A 121 -3.81 -4.16 -6.63
CA ILE A 121 -2.98 -4.86 -7.62
C ILE A 121 -2.15 -3.90 -8.48
N SER A 122 -2.62 -2.68 -8.65
CA SER A 122 -1.93 -1.62 -9.38
C SER A 122 -1.09 -0.73 -8.45
N ASN A 123 -1.08 -1.01 -7.14
CA ASN A 123 -0.33 -0.19 -6.18
C ASN A 123 1.17 -0.46 -6.31
N PRO A 124 1.94 0.50 -6.81
CA PRO A 124 3.36 0.29 -7.03
C PRO A 124 4.13 0.06 -5.73
N LYS A 125 3.63 0.59 -4.61
CA LYS A 125 4.23 0.37 -3.30
C LYS A 125 4.14 -1.11 -2.90
N ASP A 126 2.99 -1.75 -3.09
CA ASP A 126 2.79 -3.17 -2.80
C ASP A 126 3.56 -4.05 -3.79
N ILE A 127 3.55 -3.68 -5.08
CA ILE A 127 4.32 -4.39 -6.11
C ILE A 127 5.81 -4.41 -5.76
N ILE A 128 6.39 -3.25 -5.43
CA ILE A 128 7.81 -3.15 -5.05
C ILE A 128 8.08 -3.93 -3.76
N PHE A 129 7.18 -3.82 -2.77
CA PHE A 129 7.33 -4.55 -1.52
C PHE A 129 7.39 -6.06 -1.75
N PHE A 130 6.43 -6.63 -2.46
CA PHE A 130 6.39 -8.07 -2.71
C PHE A 130 7.45 -8.56 -3.67
N ALA A 131 7.89 -7.75 -4.62
CA ALA A 131 8.93 -8.13 -5.57
C ALA A 131 10.35 -8.05 -4.99
N ALA A 132 10.63 -7.07 -4.12
CA ALA A 132 11.98 -6.79 -3.67
C ALA A 132 12.21 -6.97 -2.17
N PHE A 133 11.21 -6.70 -1.34
CA PHE A 133 11.37 -6.69 0.12
C PHE A 133 10.92 -8.00 0.77
N PHE A 134 9.75 -8.51 0.40
CA PHE A 134 9.21 -9.78 0.92
C PHE A 134 10.19 -10.96 0.79
N PRO A 135 10.93 -11.14 -0.34
CA PRO A 135 11.93 -12.18 -0.49
C PRO A 135 13.06 -12.16 0.54
N GLN A 136 13.34 -11.03 1.16
CA GLN A 136 14.43 -10.91 2.13
C GLN A 136 14.13 -11.61 3.46
N PHE A 137 12.86 -11.93 3.73
CA PHE A 137 12.42 -12.53 5.00
C PHE A 137 12.09 -14.03 4.92
N ILE A 138 12.29 -14.65 3.77
CA ILE A 138 11.96 -16.09 3.59
C ILE A 138 12.82 -17.02 4.44
N GLY A 139 13.91 -16.51 5.01
CA GLY A 139 14.83 -17.24 5.90
C GLY A 139 14.42 -17.24 7.38
N ILE A 140 13.23 -16.72 7.77
CA ILE A 140 12.79 -16.68 9.18
C ILE A 140 12.66 -18.07 9.83
N THR A 141 12.48 -19.12 9.02
CA THR A 141 12.55 -20.51 9.46
C THR A 141 13.46 -21.31 8.52
N PRO A 142 13.98 -22.48 8.98
CA PRO A 142 14.77 -23.38 8.11
C PRO A 142 13.98 -23.93 6.91
N ASN A 143 12.66 -23.99 7.00
CA ASN A 143 11.78 -24.50 5.97
C ASN A 143 11.13 -23.32 5.22
N LEU A 144 11.38 -23.22 3.91
CA LEU A 144 10.86 -22.17 3.05
C LEU A 144 9.32 -22.09 3.08
N ASP A 145 8.64 -23.23 2.97
CA ASP A 145 7.17 -23.23 2.91
C ASP A 145 6.56 -22.74 4.24
N SER A 146 7.16 -23.14 5.38
CA SER A 146 6.75 -22.63 6.70
C SER A 146 6.95 -21.11 6.81
N SER A 147 8.07 -20.60 6.33
CA SER A 147 8.34 -19.15 6.30
C SER A 147 7.28 -18.42 5.47
N LEU A 148 7.00 -18.90 4.26
CA LEU A 148 6.03 -18.29 3.36
C LEU A 148 4.62 -18.26 3.96
N VAL A 149 4.20 -19.35 4.61
CA VAL A 149 2.89 -19.41 5.29
C VAL A 149 2.82 -18.40 6.45
N ILE A 150 3.84 -18.37 7.31
CA ILE A 150 3.89 -17.46 8.46
C ILE A 150 3.86 -16.00 7.97
N LEU A 151 4.70 -15.65 7.00
CA LEU A 151 4.77 -14.29 6.45
C LEU A 151 3.44 -13.88 5.81
N THR A 152 2.80 -14.77 5.05
CA THR A 152 1.52 -14.49 4.40
C THR A 152 0.39 -14.30 5.41
N ILE A 153 0.29 -15.16 6.43
CA ILE A 153 -0.73 -15.01 7.49
C ILE A 153 -0.49 -13.71 8.27
N SER A 154 0.77 -13.43 8.60
CA SER A 154 1.12 -12.18 9.29
C SER A 154 0.76 -10.96 8.45
N TRP A 155 0.99 -10.99 7.13
CA TRP A 155 0.56 -9.93 6.22
C TRP A 155 -0.95 -9.69 6.31
N ILE A 156 -1.75 -10.75 6.16
CA ILE A 156 -3.22 -10.65 6.20
C ILE A 156 -3.67 -9.97 7.50
N VAL A 157 -3.17 -10.46 8.64
CA VAL A 157 -3.56 -9.94 9.96
C VAL A 157 -3.13 -8.49 10.13
N LEU A 158 -1.88 -8.15 9.79
CA LEU A 158 -1.34 -6.81 9.94
C LEU A 158 -2.01 -5.82 8.99
N ASP A 159 -2.33 -6.22 7.76
CA ASP A 159 -3.03 -5.39 6.78
C ASP A 159 -4.43 -5.02 7.28
N PHE A 160 -5.23 -6.01 7.68
CA PHE A 160 -6.57 -5.77 8.24
C PHE A 160 -6.52 -4.90 9.50
N LEU A 161 -5.62 -5.19 10.44
CA LEU A 161 -5.49 -4.42 11.67
C LEU A 161 -5.05 -2.98 11.39
N THR A 162 -3.99 -2.81 10.61
CA THR A 162 -3.44 -1.47 10.34
C THR A 162 -4.42 -0.60 9.56
N LEU A 163 -5.03 -1.12 8.49
CA LEU A 163 -6.00 -0.36 7.70
C LEU A 163 -7.28 -0.05 8.49
N SER A 164 -7.73 -0.96 9.36
CA SER A 164 -8.87 -0.69 10.26
C SER A 164 -8.55 0.39 11.27
N LEU A 165 -7.36 0.36 11.88
CA LEU A 165 -6.90 1.40 12.81
C LEU A 165 -6.72 2.75 12.10
N VAL A 166 -6.17 2.74 10.90
CA VAL A 166 -6.06 3.92 10.05
C VAL A 166 -7.44 4.52 9.77
N TYR A 167 -8.42 3.70 9.39
CA TYR A 167 -9.79 4.16 9.18
C TYR A 167 -10.39 4.83 10.43
N LEU A 168 -10.26 4.19 11.60
CA LEU A 168 -10.74 4.72 12.87
C LEU A 168 -10.03 6.01 13.27
N GLY A 169 -8.72 6.07 13.07
CA GLY A 169 -7.92 7.27 13.30
C GLY A 169 -8.31 8.40 12.34
N PHE A 170 -8.48 8.09 11.07
CA PHE A 170 -8.82 9.06 10.04
C PHE A 170 -10.18 9.74 10.29
N GLN A 171 -11.17 9.01 10.79
CA GLN A 171 -12.46 9.59 11.18
C GLN A 171 -12.31 10.68 12.26
N ARG A 172 -11.37 10.48 13.18
CA ARG A 172 -11.11 11.43 14.27
C ARG A 172 -10.32 12.66 13.79
N PHE A 173 -9.33 12.43 12.91
CA PHE A 173 -8.45 13.47 12.39
C PHE A 173 -9.03 14.24 11.22
N ALA A 174 -9.94 13.68 10.44
CA ALA A 174 -10.59 14.35 9.30
C ALA A 174 -11.30 15.67 9.68
N LYS A 175 -11.68 15.82 10.95
CA LYS A 175 -12.29 17.05 11.51
C LYS A 175 -11.29 18.02 12.14
N SER A 176 -9.99 17.68 12.16
CA SER A 176 -8.94 18.47 12.80
C SER A 176 -8.38 19.52 11.84
N ARG A 177 -7.99 20.69 12.39
CA ARG A 177 -7.22 21.72 11.64
C ARG A 177 -5.86 21.23 11.14
N LEU A 178 -5.35 20.12 11.70
CA LEU A 178 -4.08 19.49 11.31
C LEU A 178 -4.20 18.63 10.04
N TYR A 179 -5.43 18.31 9.61
CA TYR A 179 -5.67 17.43 8.47
C TYR A 179 -4.99 17.85 7.17
N PRO A 180 -5.10 19.12 6.70
CA PRO A 180 -4.42 19.54 5.46
C PRO A 180 -2.89 19.44 5.57
N TYR A 181 -2.31 19.72 6.73
CA TYR A 181 -0.86 19.58 6.95
C TYR A 181 -0.41 18.12 6.89
N LEU A 182 -1.16 17.21 7.50
CA LEU A 182 -0.91 15.77 7.42
C LEU A 182 -1.03 15.27 5.99
N LEU A 183 -2.04 15.72 5.26
CA LEU A 183 -2.22 15.37 3.85
C LEU A 183 -1.05 15.90 3.00
N GLY A 184 -0.63 17.14 3.20
CA GLY A 184 0.53 17.72 2.54
C GLY A 184 1.82 16.93 2.81
N LEU A 185 2.05 16.55 4.07
CA LEU A 185 3.18 15.70 4.45
C LEU A 185 3.11 14.32 3.74
N CYS A 186 1.94 13.73 3.64
CA CYS A 186 1.72 12.49 2.91
C CYS A 186 2.08 12.63 1.42
N GLY A 187 1.59 13.71 0.77
CA GLY A 187 1.93 14.02 -0.62
C GLY A 187 3.44 14.18 -0.82
N LEU A 188 4.13 14.87 0.11
CA LEU A 188 5.57 15.04 0.07
C LEU A 188 6.32 13.69 0.18
N ILE A 189 5.93 12.85 1.13
CA ILE A 189 6.53 11.52 1.31
C ILE A 189 6.36 10.69 0.04
N LEU A 190 5.17 10.70 -0.57
CA LEU A 190 4.93 9.98 -1.83
C LEU A 190 5.83 10.47 -2.96
N LEU A 191 6.03 11.79 -3.08
CA LEU A 191 6.93 12.36 -4.09
C LEU A 191 8.38 11.95 -3.86
N VAL A 192 8.86 12.00 -2.61
CA VAL A 192 10.22 11.56 -2.26
C VAL A 192 10.42 10.09 -2.58
N VAL A 193 9.46 9.22 -2.22
CA VAL A 193 9.52 7.79 -2.55
C VAL A 193 9.51 7.55 -4.06
N ALA A 194 8.69 8.28 -4.80
CA ALA A 194 8.63 8.18 -6.26
C ALA A 194 9.95 8.57 -6.91
N VAL A 195 10.53 9.69 -6.50
CA VAL A 195 11.84 10.17 -7.02
C VAL A 195 12.93 9.17 -6.70
N TYR A 196 13.00 8.68 -5.46
CA TYR A 196 13.97 7.65 -5.07
C TYR A 196 13.81 6.39 -5.90
N GLY A 197 12.58 5.91 -6.10
CA GLY A 197 12.30 4.73 -6.91
C GLY A 197 12.67 4.92 -8.39
N ILE A 198 12.43 6.09 -8.98
CA ILE A 198 12.84 6.39 -10.35
C ILE A 198 14.38 6.39 -10.45
N LEU A 199 15.07 7.04 -9.53
CA LEU A 199 16.53 7.08 -9.52
C LEU A 199 17.13 5.69 -9.37
N SER A 200 16.55 4.81 -8.53
CA SER A 200 17.01 3.43 -8.33
C SER A 200 16.84 2.51 -9.56
N VAL A 201 16.03 2.91 -10.53
CA VAL A 201 15.85 2.17 -11.79
C VAL A 201 16.78 2.70 -12.88
N LEU A 202 17.19 3.97 -12.80
CA LEU A 202 18.03 4.63 -13.82
C LEU A 202 19.54 4.53 -13.54
N ILE A 203 19.92 4.27 -12.28
CA ILE A 203 21.32 4.12 -11.83
C ILE A 203 21.61 2.66 -11.50
#